data_3a92d6644ba8561097fcc51ef74814bc
#
_entry.id   3a92d6644ba8561097fcc51ef74814bc
#
_cell.length_a   1.000
_cell.length_b   1.000
_cell.length_c   1.000
_cell.angle_alpha   90.00
_cell.angle_beta   90.00
_cell.angle_gamma   90.00
#
_symmetry.space_group_name_H-M   'P 1'
#
loop_
_entity.id
_entity.type
_entity.pdbx_description
1 polymer ?
#
loop_
_entity_poly.entity_id
_entity_poly.type
_entity_poly.pdbx_seq_one_letter_code
_entity_poly.pdbx_strand_id
1 'polypeptide(L)'
;RFCGRSLEALRSFPVVAKREAGYQLDRVQHGLEPTDWKPMPSIGPGVREIRIMHEGQFRVLYIAKLADAVYVLHAFQKKTKKTRKQDIVAAKQVLKQL
;
A
#
# COMPACT_ATOMS: atom_id res chain seq x y z
N ARG A 1 -1.79 0.81 -10.79
CA ARG A 1 -2.28 2.21 -10.86
C ARG A 1 -2.25 2.86 -9.49
N PHE A 2 -1.77 4.08 -9.44
CA PHE A 2 -1.74 4.84 -8.20
C PHE A 2 -3.00 5.70 -8.11
N CYS A 3 -3.75 5.50 -7.03
CA CYS A 3 -5.01 6.20 -6.83
C CYS A 3 -4.84 7.34 -5.84
N GLY A 4 -5.66 8.37 -5.97
CA GLY A 4 -5.61 9.53 -5.09
C GLY A 4 -4.22 10.12 -5.03
N ARG A 5 -3.72 10.33 -3.83
CA ARG A 5 -2.39 10.90 -3.60
C ARG A 5 -1.34 9.84 -3.26
N SER A 6 -1.63 8.59 -3.54
CA SER A 6 -0.73 7.49 -3.15
C SER A 6 0.65 7.58 -3.81
N LEU A 7 0.73 8.02 -5.06
CA LEU A 7 2.01 8.15 -5.75
C LEU A 7 2.88 9.23 -5.11
N GLU A 8 2.29 10.39 -4.78
CA GLU A 8 3.02 11.44 -4.10
C GLU A 8 3.53 10.97 -2.74
N ALA A 9 2.68 10.27 -2.00
CA ALA A 9 3.04 9.74 -0.69
C ALA A 9 4.19 8.74 -0.80
N LEU A 10 4.13 7.85 -1.78
CA LEU A 10 5.18 6.87 -2.00
C LEU A 10 6.49 7.55 -2.41
N ARG A 11 6.42 8.57 -3.25
CA ARG A 11 7.60 9.32 -3.69
C ARG A 11 8.28 10.05 -2.53
N SER A 12 7.56 10.34 -1.45
CA SER A 12 8.13 10.98 -0.28
C SER A 12 8.92 10.03 0.62
N PHE A 13 8.87 8.73 0.37
CA PHE A 13 9.63 7.75 1.13
C PHE A 13 11.14 7.96 0.91
N PRO A 14 11.97 7.60 1.90
CA PRO A 14 13.42 7.54 1.65
C PRO A 14 13.73 6.64 0.46
N VAL A 15 14.83 6.92 -0.23
CA VAL A 15 15.18 6.26 -1.50
C VAL A 15 15.10 4.73 -1.40
N VAL A 16 15.69 4.15 -0.35
CA VAL A 16 15.71 2.69 -0.21
C VAL A 16 14.31 2.13 0.01
N ALA A 17 13.52 2.77 0.88
CA ALA A 17 12.14 2.34 1.12
C ALA A 17 11.29 2.47 -0.15
N LYS A 18 11.52 3.54 -0.92
CA LYS A 18 10.80 3.77 -2.17
C LYS A 18 11.13 2.69 -3.20
N ARG A 19 12.41 2.32 -3.32
CA ARG A 19 12.82 1.23 -4.23
C ARG A 19 12.21 -0.09 -3.83
N GLU A 20 12.20 -0.38 -2.53
CA GLU A 20 11.61 -1.62 -2.04
C GLU A 20 10.11 -1.65 -2.32
N ALA A 21 9.41 -0.53 -2.13
CA ALA A 21 7.99 -0.44 -2.45
C ALA A 21 7.74 -0.72 -3.93
N GLY A 22 8.55 -0.14 -4.80
CA GLY A 22 8.45 -0.38 -6.24
C GLY A 22 8.68 -1.84 -6.59
N TYR A 23 9.68 -2.47 -5.99
CA TYR A 23 9.97 -3.88 -6.21
C TYR A 23 8.79 -4.76 -5.76
N GLN A 24 8.22 -4.49 -4.59
CA GLN A 24 7.11 -5.28 -4.08
C GLN A 24 5.86 -5.13 -4.96
N LEU A 25 5.58 -3.92 -5.42
CA LEU A 25 4.46 -3.70 -6.34
C LEU A 25 4.68 -4.40 -7.68
N ASP A 26 5.92 -4.43 -8.16
CA ASP A 26 6.25 -5.16 -9.38
C ASP A 26 5.97 -6.66 -9.22
N ARG A 27 6.32 -7.24 -8.07
CA ARG A 27 5.99 -8.63 -7.78
C ARG A 27 4.49 -8.88 -7.89
N VAL A 28 3.68 -7.99 -7.29
CA VAL A 28 2.22 -8.13 -7.32
C VAL A 28 1.71 -8.06 -8.76
N GLN A 29 2.27 -7.17 -9.58
CA GLN A 29 1.88 -7.05 -10.98
C GLN A 29 2.19 -8.31 -11.79
N HIS A 30 3.17 -9.09 -11.36
CA HIS A 30 3.52 -10.35 -12.01
C HIS A 30 2.81 -11.55 -11.38
N GLY A 31 1.78 -11.32 -10.58
CA GLY A 31 1.00 -12.40 -9.98
C GLY A 31 1.62 -13.02 -8.76
N LEU A 32 2.68 -12.42 -8.23
CA LEU A 32 3.34 -12.92 -7.02
C LEU A 32 2.84 -12.15 -5.80
N GLU A 33 3.00 -12.75 -4.62
CA GLU A 33 2.68 -12.05 -3.39
C GLU A 33 3.85 -11.18 -2.94
N PRO A 34 3.58 -10.08 -2.22
CA PRO A 34 4.66 -9.32 -1.61
C PRO A 34 5.42 -10.18 -0.59
N THR A 35 6.65 -9.80 -0.31
CA THR A 35 7.49 -10.54 0.63
C THR A 35 6.93 -10.49 2.06
N ASP A 36 6.43 -9.34 2.49
CA ASP A 36 5.87 -9.14 3.82
C ASP A 36 4.59 -8.32 3.71
N TRP A 37 3.46 -8.94 4.05
CA TRP A 37 2.17 -8.29 3.91
C TRP A 37 1.15 -8.90 4.87
N LYS A 38 0.05 -8.19 5.04
CA LYS A 38 -1.10 -8.74 5.77
C LYS A 38 -2.40 -8.25 5.15
N PRO A 39 -3.49 -8.99 5.31
CA PRO A 39 -4.80 -8.51 4.86
C PRO A 39 -5.28 -7.35 5.73
N MET A 40 -6.05 -6.46 5.13
CA MET A 40 -6.63 -5.31 5.81
C MET A 40 -8.15 -5.28 5.60
N PRO A 41 -8.88 -6.23 6.22
CA PRO A 41 -10.33 -6.30 6.02
C PRO A 41 -11.07 -5.09 6.56
N SER A 42 -10.47 -4.36 7.51
CA SER A 42 -11.08 -3.13 8.02
C SER A 42 -11.19 -2.04 6.96
N ILE A 43 -10.40 -2.12 5.89
CA ILE A 43 -10.48 -1.17 4.78
C ILE A 43 -11.46 -1.70 3.74
N GLY A 44 -11.36 -2.96 3.40
CA GLY A 44 -12.26 -3.61 2.46
C GLY A 44 -11.79 -5.00 2.08
N PRO A 45 -12.69 -5.82 1.53
CA PRO A 45 -12.32 -7.17 1.08
C PRO A 45 -11.24 -7.12 0.01
N GLY A 46 -10.21 -7.92 0.17
CA GLY A 46 -9.12 -8.01 -0.80
C GLY A 46 -8.04 -6.96 -0.65
N VAL A 47 -8.21 -6.01 0.25
CA VAL A 47 -7.16 -5.00 0.50
C VAL A 47 -6.03 -5.63 1.30
N ARG A 48 -4.80 -5.35 0.90
CA ARG A 48 -3.59 -5.84 1.55
C ARG A 48 -2.65 -4.70 1.89
N GLU A 49 -1.89 -4.89 2.95
CA GLU A 49 -0.88 -3.94 3.41
C GLU A 49 0.50 -4.56 3.19
N ILE A 50 1.30 -3.94 2.33
CA ILE A 50 2.71 -4.30 2.16
C ILE A 50 3.50 -3.62 3.27
N ARG A 51 4.37 -4.38 3.94
CA ARG A 51 5.21 -3.87 5.02
C ARG A 51 6.65 -3.74 4.55
N ILE A 52 7.21 -2.57 4.74
CA ILE A 52 8.59 -2.25 4.35
C ILE A 52 9.30 -1.70 5.58
N MET A 53 10.46 -2.30 5.91
CA MET A 53 11.29 -1.85 7.02
C MET A 53 12.64 -1.39 6.51
N HIS A 54 12.94 -0.11 6.71
CA HIS A 54 14.24 0.45 6.43
C HIS A 54 14.38 1.77 7.18
N GLU A 55 15.08 1.75 8.31
CA GLU A 55 15.25 2.92 9.19
C GLU A 55 13.90 3.56 9.51
N GLY A 56 12.90 2.72 9.72
CA GLY A 56 11.52 3.12 9.95
C GLY A 56 10.60 2.09 9.32
N GLN A 57 9.32 2.28 9.53
CA GLN A 57 8.33 1.36 9.00
C GLN A 57 7.43 2.06 8.01
N PHE A 58 7.35 1.51 6.82
CA PHE A 58 6.56 2.07 5.73
C PHE A 58 5.50 1.06 5.29
N ARG A 59 4.36 1.56 4.85
CA ARG A 59 3.23 0.74 4.45
C ARG A 59 2.67 1.19 3.12
N VAL A 60 2.28 0.22 2.30
CA VAL A 60 1.60 0.48 1.03
C VAL A 60 0.33 -0.34 1.03
N LEU A 61 -0.81 0.32 0.92
CA LEU A 61 -2.11 -0.33 0.87
C LEU A 61 -2.55 -0.48 -0.58
N TYR A 62 -2.90 -1.69 -0.97
CA TYR A 62 -3.27 -1.96 -2.35
C TYR A 62 -4.38 -3.00 -2.44
N ILE A 63 -5.01 -3.07 -3.60
CA ILE A 63 -5.94 -4.13 -3.94
C ILE A 63 -5.64 -4.57 -5.37
N ALA A 64 -5.62 -5.88 -5.59
CA ALA A 64 -5.51 -6.46 -6.91
C ALA A 64 -6.92 -6.84 -7.35
N LYS A 65 -7.48 -6.09 -8.28
CA LYS A 65 -8.85 -6.30 -8.75
C LYS A 65 -8.84 -7.09 -10.05
N LEU A 66 -9.40 -8.31 -9.98
CA LEU A 66 -9.55 -9.17 -11.15
C LEU A 66 -8.19 -9.36 -11.84
N ALA A 67 -8.19 -9.62 -13.12
CA ALA A 67 -6.96 -9.85 -13.88
C ALA A 67 -6.29 -8.56 -14.34
N ASP A 68 -6.88 -7.40 -14.09
CA ASP A 68 -6.55 -6.22 -14.86
C ASP A 68 -5.53 -5.29 -14.26
N ALA A 69 -5.57 -5.04 -12.96
CA ALA A 69 -4.69 -4.03 -12.41
C ALA A 69 -4.53 -4.15 -10.90
N VAL A 70 -3.37 -3.68 -10.46
CA VAL A 70 -3.08 -3.44 -9.05
C VAL A 70 -3.36 -1.96 -8.80
N TYR A 71 -4.18 -1.69 -7.79
CA TYR A 71 -4.54 -0.32 -7.41
C TYR A 71 -3.91 0.01 -6.08
N VAL A 72 -3.01 0.98 -6.06
CA VAL A 72 -2.39 1.46 -4.83
C VAL A 72 -3.32 2.52 -4.24
N LEU A 73 -3.84 2.24 -3.05
CA LEU A 73 -4.83 3.07 -2.41
C LEU A 73 -4.22 4.17 -1.54
N HIS A 74 -3.12 3.84 -0.86
CA HIS A 74 -2.52 4.76 0.10
C HIS A 74 -1.12 4.28 0.45
N ALA A 75 -0.23 5.20 0.79
CA ALA A 75 1.12 4.88 1.25
C ALA A 75 1.46 5.83 2.39
N PHE A 76 2.18 5.33 3.40
CA PHE A 76 2.48 6.16 4.57
C PHE A 76 3.63 5.57 5.38
N GLN A 77 4.26 6.40 6.21
CA GLN A 77 5.20 5.94 7.22
C GLN A 77 4.44 5.63 8.50
N LYS A 78 4.61 4.41 9.00
CA LYS A 78 3.93 3.98 10.22
C LYS A 78 4.75 4.39 11.42
N LYS A 79 4.16 5.20 12.29
CA LYS A 79 4.82 5.72 13.49
C LYS A 79 4.19 5.20 14.78
N THR A 80 3.17 4.36 14.69
CA THR A 80 2.45 3.81 15.83
C THR A 80 2.31 2.31 15.68
N LYS A 81 1.95 1.60 16.75
CA LYS A 81 1.80 0.14 16.72
C LYS A 81 0.70 -0.31 15.76
N LYS A 82 -0.39 0.44 15.68
CA LYS A 82 -1.50 0.13 14.79
C LYS A 82 -1.54 1.13 13.65
N THR A 83 -2.07 0.72 12.51
CA THR A 83 -2.34 1.64 11.43
C THR A 83 -3.33 2.69 11.92
N ARG A 84 -2.98 3.97 11.76
CA ARG A 84 -3.80 5.06 12.27
C ARG A 84 -5.14 5.11 11.56
N LYS A 85 -6.17 5.51 12.32
CA LYS A 85 -7.51 5.62 11.77
C LYS A 85 -7.56 6.53 10.53
N GLN A 86 -6.80 7.62 10.53
CA GLN A 86 -6.77 8.55 9.40
C GLN A 86 -6.24 7.88 8.12
N ASP A 87 -5.28 6.95 8.23
CA ASP A 87 -4.77 6.22 7.09
C ASP A 87 -5.80 5.21 6.58
N ILE A 88 -6.51 4.56 7.49
CA ILE A 88 -7.59 3.65 7.13
C ILE A 88 -8.71 4.38 6.41
N VAL A 89 -9.12 5.55 6.93
CA VAL A 89 -10.17 6.37 6.33
C VAL A 89 -9.77 6.84 4.94
N ALA A 90 -8.53 7.29 4.78
CA ALA A 90 -8.03 7.74 3.48
C ALA A 90 -8.10 6.62 2.45
N ALA A 91 -7.65 5.40 2.82
CA ALA A 91 -7.70 4.26 1.92
C ALA A 91 -9.13 3.86 1.57
N LYS A 92 -10.03 3.89 2.55
CA LYS A 92 -11.45 3.58 2.31
C LYS A 92 -12.09 4.54 1.32
N GLN A 93 -11.78 5.83 1.45
CA GLN A 93 -12.34 6.84 0.55
C GLN A 93 -11.87 6.62 -0.88
N VAL A 94 -10.60 6.29 -1.05
CA VAL A 94 -10.06 5.99 -2.38
C VAL A 94 -10.70 4.74 -2.95
N LEU A 95 -10.86 3.69 -2.13
CA LEU A 95 -11.45 2.43 -2.56
C LEU A 95 -12.89 2.64 -3.06
N LYS A 96 -13.65 3.50 -2.42
CA LYS A 96 -15.03 3.81 -2.84
C LYS A 96 -15.10 4.40 -4.24
N GLN A 97 -14.04 5.03 -4.71
CA GLN A 97 -14.01 5.70 -6.00
C GLN A 97 -13.59 4.78 -7.15
N LEU A 98 -13.26 3.55 -6.85
CA LEU A 98 -12.84 2.59 -7.87
C LEU A 98 -14.03 1.95 -8.62
#